data_8d0fd5cb671ffcb1159e37292f51ccb7
#
_entry.id   8d0fd5cb671ffcb1159e37292f51ccb7
#
_cell.length_a   1.000
_cell.length_b   1.000
_cell.length_c   1.000
_cell.angle_alpha   90.00
_cell.angle_beta   90.00
_cell.angle_gamma   90.00
#
_symmetry.space_group_name_H-M   'P 1'
#
loop_
_entity.id
_entity.type
_entity.pdbx_description
1 polymer ?
#
loop_
_entity_poly.entity_id
_entity_poly.type
_entity_poly.pdbx_seq_one_letter_code
_entity_poly.pdbx_strand_id
1 'polypeptide(L)'
;MILKRLYELAEREKLLDDPAFETLPIPIIVKVGDGGEYLGVEDRHGIVEIPSKKGPPNTKPGRGREFPVPKPHGNTANAGFARYFVDTLARVLPVSDEKKSLASRETFWRQMTEAATATNDQALTAVAAFGRLFTTDSQLAERIRAEVALVNPGPGDRCTFSWIHDEGLTILDRETVKAWWRTFYGQFDLARQGGGPRGICQVTGEFGPIATVHATKLSGIPGGIASGVSLISNDKQAFESYGLEGAANAAIGYRAVDGYTRAIQSLVQEKLHRSKITCGGDLFLFWCRNSDVADDLLACVDGTSPELVAKLMDSARGGRETNAADTDKFYCLALSGNAARAVVRDYLETPIPEVRENLRQWFTDLRIISPAGSEITTTFPLWQLALATALDKDAVSPATPPQLLAGALRAAPFGDNILAACLRRLQAEGTRGFAAARLGLIKLILIRKGITMSEQVMNSGSPAYMCGRLMAVFERAQWGALGDVNANVVDKFYGTASTAPGLVFPRLFKSVQQHISKLENEKPGMAGNIKKDLENLCSCVDQFPHLLKLDQQGEFALGFYHQRAEYRRQGAENRERREEQKQAIQP
;
A
#
# COMPACT_ATOMS: atom_id res chain seq x y z
N MET A 1 1.35 -0.10 -19.78
CA MET A 1 1.03 1.33 -19.50
C MET A 1 0.24 1.41 -18.20
N ILE A 2 0.67 2.21 -17.23
CA ILE A 2 0.13 2.27 -15.85
C ILE A 2 -1.40 2.42 -15.82
N LEU A 3 -1.94 3.40 -16.54
CA LEU A 3 -3.38 3.69 -16.53
C LEU A 3 -4.23 2.52 -17.02
N LYS A 4 -3.72 1.78 -18.02
CA LYS A 4 -4.42 0.59 -18.53
C LYS A 4 -4.50 -0.51 -17.46
N ARG A 5 -3.41 -0.75 -16.71
CA ARG A 5 -3.39 -1.77 -15.64
C ARG A 5 -4.30 -1.39 -14.47
N LEU A 6 -4.36 -0.12 -14.13
CA LEU A 6 -5.29 0.39 -13.12
C LEU A 6 -6.75 0.31 -13.60
N TYR A 7 -7.01 0.60 -14.87
CA TYR A 7 -8.33 0.45 -15.45
C TYR A 7 -8.78 -1.03 -15.45
N GLU A 8 -7.90 -1.97 -15.87
CA GLU A 8 -8.14 -3.40 -15.81
C GLU A 8 -8.44 -3.87 -14.36
N LEU A 9 -7.73 -3.32 -13.37
CA LEU A 9 -8.02 -3.57 -11.96
C LEU A 9 -9.42 -3.09 -11.58
N ALA A 10 -9.80 -1.87 -11.98
CA ALA A 10 -11.13 -1.33 -11.69
C ALA A 10 -12.26 -2.17 -12.30
N GLU A 11 -12.07 -2.70 -13.50
CA GLU A 11 -13.03 -3.60 -14.14
C GLU A 11 -13.13 -4.93 -13.40
N ARG A 12 -12.00 -5.55 -13.07
CA ARG A 12 -11.94 -6.82 -12.34
C ARG A 12 -12.63 -6.72 -10.97
N GLU A 13 -12.30 -5.69 -10.20
CA GLU A 13 -12.85 -5.46 -8.85
C GLU A 13 -14.25 -4.83 -8.87
N LYS A 14 -14.83 -4.65 -10.06
CA LYS A 14 -16.17 -4.02 -10.23
C LYS A 14 -16.28 -2.66 -9.55
N LEU A 15 -15.19 -1.89 -9.56
CA LEU A 15 -15.15 -0.54 -8.97
C LEU A 15 -15.80 0.51 -9.86
N LEU A 16 -16.04 0.18 -11.14
CA LEU A 16 -16.69 1.08 -12.07
C LEU A 16 -18.20 1.00 -11.86
N ASP A 17 -18.78 2.11 -11.42
CA ASP A 17 -20.21 2.26 -11.45
C ASP A 17 -20.71 2.26 -12.90
N ASP A 18 -21.94 1.83 -13.07
CA ASP A 18 -22.64 2.03 -14.32
C ASP A 18 -22.72 3.54 -14.59
N PRO A 19 -22.23 4.02 -15.75
CA PRO A 19 -22.20 5.46 -16.05
C PRO A 19 -23.59 6.11 -16.02
N ALA A 20 -24.66 5.34 -16.22
CA ALA A 20 -26.02 5.80 -16.21
C ALA A 20 -26.64 5.87 -14.81
N PHE A 21 -26.00 5.29 -13.78
CA PHE A 21 -26.54 5.20 -12.43
C PHE A 21 -25.64 5.86 -11.39
N GLU A 22 -26.25 6.22 -10.25
CA GLU A 22 -25.58 6.61 -9.01
C GLU A 22 -26.24 5.89 -7.84
N THR A 23 -25.54 5.72 -6.73
CA THR A 23 -26.10 5.07 -5.54
C THR A 23 -26.70 6.10 -4.60
N LEU A 24 -27.98 5.97 -4.30
CA LEU A 24 -28.70 6.85 -3.37
C LEU A 24 -29.55 6.03 -2.38
N PRO A 25 -29.67 6.49 -1.12
CA PRO A 25 -30.59 5.91 -0.17
C PRO A 25 -32.06 6.28 -0.52
N ILE A 26 -32.93 5.28 -0.47
CA ILE A 26 -34.37 5.45 -0.69
C ILE A 26 -35.11 4.87 0.51
N PRO A 27 -35.61 5.73 1.40
CA PRO A 27 -36.29 5.26 2.60
C PRO A 27 -37.74 4.88 2.39
N ILE A 28 -38.39 5.31 1.28
CA ILE A 28 -39.83 5.14 1.12
C ILE A 28 -40.16 4.41 -0.18
N ILE A 29 -40.96 3.36 -0.07
CA ILE A 29 -41.43 2.56 -1.21
C ILE A 29 -42.96 2.67 -1.29
N VAL A 30 -43.45 3.09 -2.45
CA VAL A 30 -44.90 3.13 -2.75
C VAL A 30 -45.32 1.82 -3.40
N LYS A 31 -46.28 1.12 -2.82
CA LYS A 31 -46.82 -0.15 -3.35
C LYS A 31 -47.98 0.08 -4.29
N VAL A 32 -47.92 -0.56 -5.45
CA VAL A 32 -48.90 -0.37 -6.55
C VAL A 32 -49.38 -1.73 -7.04
N GLY A 33 -50.68 -1.84 -7.27
CA GLY A 33 -51.35 -3.01 -7.87
C GLY A 33 -51.37 -2.95 -9.40
N ASP A 34 -52.01 -3.93 -10.07
CA ASP A 34 -51.97 -4.15 -11.51
C ASP A 34 -52.58 -2.99 -12.34
N GLY A 35 -53.70 -2.45 -11.88
CA GLY A 35 -54.37 -1.32 -12.53
C GLY A 35 -53.91 0.05 -12.07
N GLY A 36 -52.84 0.10 -11.27
CA GLY A 36 -52.34 1.31 -10.63
C GLY A 36 -52.98 1.59 -9.27
N GLU A 37 -53.64 0.59 -8.65
CA GLU A 37 -54.25 0.73 -7.33
C GLU A 37 -53.16 1.06 -6.29
N TYR A 38 -53.45 2.04 -5.45
CA TYR A 38 -52.58 2.38 -4.31
C TYR A 38 -52.75 1.37 -3.17
N LEU A 39 -51.68 0.66 -2.87
CA LEU A 39 -51.68 -0.39 -1.82
C LEU A 39 -51.00 0.05 -0.50
N GLY A 40 -50.45 1.28 -0.47
CA GLY A 40 -49.84 1.87 0.71
C GLY A 40 -48.38 2.27 0.55
N VAL A 41 -47.82 2.76 1.65
CA VAL A 41 -46.41 3.21 1.75
C VAL A 41 -45.66 2.33 2.72
N GLU A 42 -44.49 1.89 2.36
CA GLU A 42 -43.56 1.14 3.21
C GLU A 42 -42.41 2.04 3.65
N ASP A 43 -42.23 2.15 4.98
CA ASP A 43 -41.07 2.83 5.58
C ASP A 43 -39.89 1.88 5.68
N ARG A 44 -38.78 2.24 5.05
CA ARG A 44 -37.50 1.52 5.06
C ARG A 44 -36.34 2.36 5.63
N HIS A 45 -36.62 3.40 6.42
CA HIS A 45 -35.55 4.20 7.03
C HIS A 45 -34.57 3.38 7.85
N GLY A 46 -35.06 2.38 8.59
CA GLY A 46 -34.27 1.66 9.59
C GLY A 46 -33.93 2.54 10.79
N ILE A 47 -33.19 1.99 11.74
CA ILE A 47 -32.76 2.68 12.96
C ILE A 47 -31.23 2.68 12.99
N VAL A 48 -30.64 3.85 13.21
CA VAL A 48 -29.19 4.01 13.39
C VAL A 48 -28.90 4.39 14.83
N GLU A 49 -28.08 3.59 15.50
CA GLU A 49 -27.60 3.88 16.85
C GLU A 49 -26.39 4.84 16.78
N ILE A 50 -26.46 5.90 17.57
CA ILE A 50 -25.37 6.89 17.71
C ILE A 50 -24.73 6.67 19.07
N PRO A 51 -23.43 6.33 19.17
CA PRO A 51 -22.74 6.17 20.43
C PRO A 51 -22.87 7.44 21.28
N SER A 52 -23.36 7.30 22.51
CA SER A 52 -23.41 8.39 23.50
C SER A 52 -22.20 8.32 24.42
N LYS A 53 -21.57 9.46 24.73
CA LYS A 53 -20.41 9.52 25.65
C LYS A 53 -20.79 9.24 27.13
N LYS A 54 -22.06 9.31 27.53
CA LYS A 54 -22.50 9.21 28.94
C LYS A 54 -23.91 8.59 29.10
N GLY A 55 -24.32 7.61 28.29
CA GLY A 55 -25.64 6.98 28.40
C GLY A 55 -25.86 5.91 27.35
N PRO A 56 -27.06 5.30 27.31
CA PRO A 56 -27.40 4.38 26.23
C PRO A 56 -27.31 5.08 24.87
N PRO A 57 -27.05 4.34 23.78
CA PRO A 57 -26.94 4.94 22.45
C PRO A 57 -28.25 5.66 22.09
N ASN A 58 -28.12 6.86 21.52
CA ASN A 58 -29.27 7.57 20.94
C ASN A 58 -29.64 6.92 19.60
N THR A 59 -30.92 6.73 19.36
CA THR A 59 -31.41 6.22 18.08
C THR A 59 -31.91 7.38 17.21
N LYS A 60 -31.63 7.30 15.89
CA LYS A 60 -32.26 8.19 14.91
C LYS A 60 -32.72 7.37 13.70
N PRO A 61 -33.71 7.88 12.92
CA PRO A 61 -34.06 7.28 11.64
C PRO A 61 -32.82 7.17 10.74
N GLY A 62 -32.65 6.04 10.08
CA GLY A 62 -31.65 5.81 9.07
C GLY A 62 -31.99 6.58 7.78
N ARG A 63 -31.20 6.33 6.73
CA ARG A 63 -31.44 6.94 5.41
C ARG A 63 -32.14 6.00 4.42
N GLY A 64 -32.47 4.79 4.87
CA GLY A 64 -32.99 3.72 4.03
C GLY A 64 -31.90 2.90 3.34
N ARG A 65 -32.34 1.89 2.58
CA ARG A 65 -31.44 1.05 1.77
C ARG A 65 -30.92 1.85 0.57
N GLU A 66 -29.67 1.62 0.20
CA GLU A 66 -29.05 2.18 -1.00
C GLU A 66 -29.47 1.41 -2.25
N PHE A 67 -29.82 2.14 -3.30
CA PHE A 67 -30.21 1.63 -4.61
C PHE A 67 -29.41 2.28 -5.72
N PRO A 68 -29.10 1.55 -6.80
CA PRO A 68 -28.63 2.15 -8.04
C PRO A 68 -29.79 2.92 -8.69
N VAL A 69 -29.71 4.24 -8.71
CA VAL A 69 -30.74 5.12 -9.24
C VAL A 69 -30.26 5.83 -10.50
N PRO A 70 -31.15 6.16 -11.46
CA PRO A 70 -30.81 6.93 -12.63
C PRO A 70 -30.09 8.23 -12.30
N LYS A 71 -28.94 8.48 -12.93
CA LYS A 71 -28.27 9.79 -12.82
C LYS A 71 -29.15 10.91 -13.37
N PRO A 72 -29.02 12.13 -12.83
CA PRO A 72 -29.76 13.27 -13.38
C PRO A 72 -29.39 13.53 -14.85
N HIS A 73 -30.37 13.65 -15.69
CA HIS A 73 -30.23 14.02 -17.10
C HIS A 73 -30.35 15.53 -17.35
N GLY A 74 -30.35 16.33 -16.27
CA GLY A 74 -30.45 17.79 -16.33
C GLY A 74 -30.05 18.45 -15.02
N ASN A 75 -30.25 19.77 -14.95
CA ASN A 75 -29.95 20.53 -13.73
C ASN A 75 -31.07 20.31 -12.68
N THR A 76 -30.70 19.61 -11.59
CA THR A 76 -31.63 19.26 -10.51
C THR A 76 -32.19 20.47 -9.73
N ALA A 77 -31.58 21.64 -9.88
CA ALA A 77 -32.06 22.89 -9.25
C ALA A 77 -33.20 23.58 -10.02
N ASN A 78 -33.37 23.23 -11.29
CA ASN A 78 -34.41 23.87 -12.12
C ASN A 78 -35.81 23.51 -11.63
N ALA A 79 -36.72 24.48 -11.68
CA ALA A 79 -38.15 24.23 -11.56
C ALA A 79 -38.60 23.34 -12.74
N GLY A 80 -39.42 22.34 -12.45
CA GLY A 80 -39.84 21.37 -13.46
C GLY A 80 -38.86 20.24 -13.77
N PHE A 81 -37.68 20.16 -13.11
CA PHE A 81 -36.83 18.98 -13.19
C PHE A 81 -37.37 17.85 -12.31
N ALA A 82 -37.35 16.62 -12.82
CA ALA A 82 -37.57 15.39 -12.06
C ALA A 82 -36.61 14.31 -12.54
N ARG A 83 -36.22 13.42 -11.65
CA ARG A 83 -35.46 12.20 -11.99
C ARG A 83 -36.42 11.16 -12.55
N TYR A 84 -35.89 10.22 -13.32
CA TYR A 84 -36.64 9.03 -13.72
C TYR A 84 -36.73 8.04 -12.56
N PHE A 85 -37.85 7.43 -12.34
CA PHE A 85 -38.16 6.32 -11.41
C PHE A 85 -38.00 6.60 -9.92
N VAL A 86 -37.35 7.70 -9.53
CA VAL A 86 -37.08 8.07 -8.14
C VAL A 86 -36.90 9.58 -8.01
N ASP A 87 -37.60 10.21 -7.07
CA ASP A 87 -37.33 11.61 -6.68
C ASP A 87 -37.86 11.85 -5.25
N THR A 88 -37.71 13.07 -4.73
CA THR A 88 -38.25 13.43 -3.43
C THR A 88 -39.78 13.31 -3.41
N LEU A 89 -40.34 12.98 -2.25
CA LEU A 89 -41.78 12.81 -2.06
C LEU A 89 -42.59 13.96 -2.61
N ALA A 90 -42.17 15.20 -2.39
CA ALA A 90 -42.86 16.40 -2.88
C ALA A 90 -42.95 16.49 -4.43
N ARG A 91 -41.98 15.87 -5.12
CA ARG A 91 -41.94 15.84 -6.58
C ARG A 91 -42.65 14.64 -7.21
N VAL A 92 -42.95 13.63 -6.38
CA VAL A 92 -43.59 12.38 -6.85
C VAL A 92 -45.05 12.30 -6.41
N LEU A 93 -45.30 12.54 -5.12
CA LEU A 93 -46.61 12.38 -4.48
C LEU A 93 -47.31 13.72 -4.19
N PRO A 94 -48.64 13.72 -3.97
CA PRO A 94 -49.39 14.94 -3.71
C PRO A 94 -49.20 15.49 -2.27
N VAL A 95 -47.97 15.50 -1.75
CA VAL A 95 -47.65 15.92 -0.38
C VAL A 95 -47.21 17.39 -0.26
N SER A 96 -47.08 18.10 -1.37
CA SER A 96 -46.71 19.52 -1.40
C SER A 96 -47.44 20.22 -2.53
N ASP A 97 -47.96 21.39 -2.27
CA ASP A 97 -48.65 22.24 -3.26
C ASP A 97 -47.78 23.42 -3.72
N GLU A 98 -46.50 23.43 -3.38
CA GLU A 98 -45.57 24.44 -3.89
C GLU A 98 -45.46 24.39 -5.41
N LYS A 99 -45.50 25.55 -6.05
CA LYS A 99 -45.47 25.70 -7.54
C LYS A 99 -44.29 24.92 -8.17
N LYS A 100 -43.12 24.91 -7.50
CA LYS A 100 -41.94 24.19 -7.98
C LYS A 100 -42.13 22.67 -7.92
N SER A 101 -42.75 22.18 -6.84
CA SER A 101 -43.04 20.75 -6.64
C SER A 101 -44.08 20.25 -7.64
N LEU A 102 -45.11 21.05 -7.91
CA LEU A 102 -46.15 20.75 -8.90
C LEU A 102 -45.58 20.59 -10.31
N ALA A 103 -44.73 21.53 -10.76
CA ALA A 103 -44.12 21.46 -12.09
C ALA A 103 -43.19 20.25 -12.24
N SER A 104 -42.45 19.90 -11.17
CA SER A 104 -41.57 18.70 -11.15
C SER A 104 -42.39 17.41 -11.12
N ARG A 105 -43.52 17.38 -10.42
CA ARG A 105 -44.43 16.24 -10.37
C ARG A 105 -45.04 15.92 -11.73
N GLU A 106 -45.51 16.96 -12.45
CA GLU A 106 -46.00 16.81 -13.82
C GLU A 106 -44.91 16.19 -14.73
N THR A 107 -43.69 16.69 -14.64
CA THR A 107 -42.55 16.15 -15.38
C THR A 107 -42.25 14.69 -14.99
N PHE A 108 -42.27 14.36 -13.70
CA PHE A 108 -42.01 13.00 -13.23
C PHE A 108 -43.01 11.99 -13.83
N TRP A 109 -44.29 12.29 -13.78
CA TRP A 109 -45.32 11.37 -14.25
C TRP A 109 -45.38 11.28 -15.77
N ARG A 110 -45.06 12.36 -16.49
CA ARG A 110 -44.87 12.32 -17.95
C ARG A 110 -43.68 11.39 -18.31
N GLN A 111 -42.56 11.53 -17.64
CA GLN A 111 -41.37 10.66 -17.82
C GLN A 111 -41.68 9.21 -17.50
N MET A 112 -42.43 8.95 -16.43
CA MET A 112 -42.84 7.60 -16.06
C MET A 112 -43.73 6.96 -17.15
N THR A 113 -44.66 7.71 -17.71
CA THR A 113 -45.52 7.25 -18.80
C THR A 113 -44.72 6.99 -20.09
N GLU A 114 -43.76 7.85 -20.40
CA GLU A 114 -42.83 7.69 -21.53
C GLU A 114 -42.02 6.40 -21.40
N ALA A 115 -41.40 6.16 -20.23
CA ALA A 115 -40.62 4.96 -19.97
C ALA A 115 -41.50 3.69 -20.01
N ALA A 116 -42.72 3.74 -19.44
CA ALA A 116 -43.64 2.60 -19.47
C ALA A 116 -44.04 2.24 -20.93
N THR A 117 -44.28 3.23 -21.75
CA THR A 117 -44.64 3.04 -23.18
C THR A 117 -43.44 2.47 -23.96
N ALA A 118 -42.24 3.00 -23.70
CA ALA A 118 -41.05 2.60 -24.43
C ALA A 118 -40.54 1.18 -24.06
N THR A 119 -40.75 0.78 -22.81
CA THR A 119 -40.29 -0.53 -22.33
C THR A 119 -41.33 -1.63 -22.46
N ASN A 120 -42.60 -1.29 -22.56
CA ASN A 120 -43.75 -2.19 -22.44
C ASN A 120 -43.68 -3.06 -21.14
N ASP A 121 -43.10 -2.50 -20.07
CA ASP A 121 -42.92 -3.18 -18.77
C ASP A 121 -44.21 -3.06 -17.95
N GLN A 122 -44.73 -4.17 -17.45
CA GLN A 122 -45.99 -4.24 -16.73
C GLN A 122 -45.96 -3.43 -15.43
N ALA A 123 -44.85 -3.49 -14.68
CA ALA A 123 -44.73 -2.72 -13.44
C ALA A 123 -44.69 -1.20 -13.70
N LEU A 124 -43.97 -0.75 -14.73
CA LEU A 124 -43.95 0.66 -15.10
C LEU A 124 -45.32 1.13 -15.62
N THR A 125 -46.04 0.25 -16.31
CA THR A 125 -47.43 0.54 -16.80
C THR A 125 -48.37 0.72 -15.63
N ALA A 126 -48.28 -0.15 -14.60
CA ALA A 126 -49.06 -0.04 -13.37
C ALA A 126 -48.71 1.24 -12.59
N VAL A 127 -47.43 1.57 -12.46
CA VAL A 127 -46.98 2.80 -11.79
C VAL A 127 -47.45 4.05 -12.56
N ALA A 128 -47.36 4.06 -13.87
CA ALA A 128 -47.88 5.17 -14.68
C ALA A 128 -49.41 5.32 -14.55
N ALA A 129 -50.16 4.22 -14.44
CA ALA A 129 -51.60 4.25 -14.17
C ALA A 129 -51.90 4.84 -12.78
N PHE A 130 -51.13 4.46 -11.73
CA PHE A 130 -51.26 5.07 -10.41
C PHE A 130 -51.11 6.60 -10.44
N GLY A 131 -50.12 7.11 -11.19
CA GLY A 131 -49.93 8.56 -11.35
C GLY A 131 -51.13 9.29 -11.93
N ARG A 132 -51.84 8.64 -12.85
CA ARG A 132 -53.09 9.19 -13.40
C ARG A 132 -54.24 9.15 -12.40
N LEU A 133 -54.37 8.07 -11.62
CA LEU A 133 -55.45 7.90 -10.64
C LEU A 133 -55.47 8.99 -9.58
N PHE A 134 -54.33 9.24 -8.89
CA PHE A 134 -54.32 10.24 -7.82
C PHE A 134 -54.39 11.69 -8.35
N THR A 135 -54.11 11.91 -9.63
CA THR A 135 -54.28 13.23 -10.26
C THR A 135 -55.75 13.57 -10.52
N THR A 136 -56.60 12.56 -10.73
CA THR A 136 -58.02 12.69 -10.99
C THR A 136 -58.92 12.45 -9.78
N ASP A 137 -58.42 11.69 -8.80
CA ASP A 137 -59.14 11.35 -7.58
C ASP A 137 -58.55 12.08 -6.34
N SER A 138 -59.29 13.12 -5.90
CA SER A 138 -58.92 13.92 -4.73
C SER A 138 -58.95 13.14 -3.41
N GLN A 139 -59.84 12.14 -3.26
CA GLN A 139 -59.90 11.32 -2.04
C GLN A 139 -58.66 10.45 -1.95
N LEU A 140 -58.23 9.87 -3.06
CA LEU A 140 -56.98 9.12 -3.11
C LEU A 140 -55.76 10.01 -2.78
N ALA A 141 -55.73 11.23 -3.30
CA ALA A 141 -54.64 12.18 -3.00
C ALA A 141 -54.59 12.54 -1.50
N GLU A 142 -55.72 12.74 -0.84
CA GLU A 142 -55.80 13.01 0.59
C GLU A 142 -55.37 11.78 1.43
N ARG A 143 -55.76 10.58 1.03
CA ARG A 143 -55.32 9.32 1.66
C ARG A 143 -53.83 9.15 1.59
N ILE A 144 -53.21 9.41 0.43
CA ILE A 144 -51.76 9.36 0.24
C ILE A 144 -51.08 10.37 1.17
N ARG A 145 -51.60 11.62 1.25
CA ARG A 145 -51.03 12.64 2.16
C ARG A 145 -51.04 12.17 3.63
N ALA A 146 -52.15 11.61 4.06
CA ALA A 146 -52.33 11.14 5.45
C ALA A 146 -51.38 9.99 5.75
N GLU A 147 -51.27 8.98 4.89
CA GLU A 147 -50.39 7.82 5.10
C GLU A 147 -48.89 8.21 5.06
N VAL A 148 -48.48 9.09 4.14
CA VAL A 148 -47.09 9.58 4.09
C VAL A 148 -46.75 10.40 5.33
N ALA A 149 -47.71 11.20 5.86
CA ALA A 149 -47.46 11.96 7.09
C ALA A 149 -47.22 11.07 8.32
N LEU A 150 -47.80 9.85 8.38
CA LEU A 150 -47.56 8.87 9.46
C LEU A 150 -46.12 8.36 9.49
N VAL A 151 -45.47 8.31 8.32
CA VAL A 151 -44.05 7.89 8.22
C VAL A 151 -43.10 9.01 8.68
N ASN A 152 -43.58 10.23 8.87
CA ASN A 152 -42.80 11.41 9.28
C ASN A 152 -41.52 11.60 8.46
N PRO A 153 -41.62 11.73 7.12
CA PRO A 153 -40.46 11.82 6.24
C PRO A 153 -39.70 13.12 6.42
N GLY A 154 -38.39 13.06 6.24
CA GLY A 154 -37.52 14.24 6.12
C GLY A 154 -37.73 14.97 4.78
N PRO A 155 -37.38 16.27 4.70
CA PRO A 155 -37.63 17.09 3.50
C PRO A 155 -36.81 16.64 2.25
N GLY A 156 -35.80 15.80 2.44
CA GLY A 156 -34.96 15.25 1.38
C GLY A 156 -35.23 13.79 1.04
N ASP A 157 -36.20 13.16 1.71
CA ASP A 157 -36.47 11.75 1.52
C ASP A 157 -37.07 11.48 0.14
N ARG A 158 -36.58 10.39 -0.44
CA ARG A 158 -36.95 9.95 -1.77
C ARG A 158 -37.85 8.73 -1.71
N CYS A 159 -38.66 8.58 -2.73
CA CYS A 159 -39.44 7.37 -2.92
C CYS A 159 -39.24 6.78 -4.31
N THR A 160 -39.46 5.48 -4.39
CA THR A 160 -39.64 4.71 -5.61
C THR A 160 -40.84 3.78 -5.44
N PHE A 161 -41.05 2.86 -6.38
CA PHE A 161 -42.25 2.03 -6.44
C PHE A 161 -41.91 0.54 -6.37
N SER A 162 -42.82 -0.24 -5.80
CA SER A 162 -42.85 -1.68 -5.86
C SER A 162 -44.17 -2.15 -6.43
N TRP A 163 -44.13 -3.04 -7.40
CA TRP A 163 -45.31 -3.65 -8.00
C TRP A 163 -45.68 -4.90 -7.22
N ILE A 164 -46.98 -5.17 -7.11
CA ILE A 164 -47.53 -6.25 -6.24
C ILE A 164 -46.90 -7.62 -6.53
N HIS A 165 -46.51 -7.89 -7.78
CA HIS A 165 -45.87 -9.16 -8.17
C HIS A 165 -44.34 -9.17 -8.01
N ASP A 166 -43.73 -8.07 -7.63
CA ASP A 166 -42.27 -7.97 -7.41
C ASP A 166 -41.96 -8.14 -5.92
N GLU A 167 -42.03 -9.37 -5.41
CA GLU A 167 -41.79 -9.67 -3.98
C GLU A 167 -40.47 -9.08 -3.47
N GLY A 168 -40.54 -8.03 -2.64
CA GLY A 168 -39.39 -7.39 -2.01
C GLY A 168 -38.51 -6.54 -2.93
N LEU A 169 -38.78 -6.51 -4.25
CA LEU A 169 -38.06 -5.74 -5.25
C LEU A 169 -38.79 -4.42 -5.54
N THR A 170 -38.06 -3.51 -6.20
CA THR A 170 -38.58 -2.23 -6.69
C THR A 170 -38.44 -2.16 -8.20
N ILE A 171 -39.11 -1.19 -8.83
CA ILE A 171 -38.96 -0.96 -10.28
C ILE A 171 -37.49 -0.67 -10.67
N LEU A 172 -36.65 -0.20 -9.74
CA LEU A 172 -35.22 0.04 -9.97
C LEU A 172 -34.41 -1.26 -10.08
N ASP A 173 -34.91 -2.37 -9.55
CA ASP A 173 -34.23 -3.66 -9.61
C ASP A 173 -34.47 -4.40 -10.94
N ARG A 174 -35.46 -3.97 -11.72
CA ARG A 174 -35.86 -4.61 -12.98
C ARG A 174 -34.87 -4.36 -14.11
N GLU A 175 -34.40 -5.44 -14.75
CA GLU A 175 -33.41 -5.31 -15.83
C GLU A 175 -33.96 -4.61 -17.08
N THR A 176 -35.24 -4.73 -17.38
CA THR A 176 -35.92 -3.99 -18.45
C THR A 176 -35.79 -2.48 -18.25
N VAL A 177 -36.02 -2.01 -17.03
CA VAL A 177 -35.91 -0.59 -16.63
C VAL A 177 -34.46 -0.11 -16.70
N LYS A 178 -33.52 -0.90 -16.18
CA LYS A 178 -32.09 -0.58 -16.22
C LYS A 178 -31.55 -0.54 -17.65
N ALA A 179 -31.91 -1.52 -18.50
CA ALA A 179 -31.45 -1.58 -19.88
C ALA A 179 -31.97 -0.38 -20.70
N TRP A 180 -33.26 -0.05 -20.54
CA TRP A 180 -33.83 1.12 -21.17
C TRP A 180 -33.14 2.41 -20.74
N TRP A 181 -32.93 2.58 -19.42
CA TRP A 181 -32.25 3.76 -18.89
C TRP A 181 -30.82 3.91 -19.41
N ARG A 182 -30.05 2.82 -19.48
CA ARG A 182 -28.70 2.86 -20.08
C ARG A 182 -28.70 3.38 -21.49
N THR A 183 -29.63 2.90 -22.30
CA THR A 183 -29.79 3.34 -23.70
C THR A 183 -30.20 4.83 -23.79
N PHE A 184 -31.19 5.23 -23.03
CA PHE A 184 -31.68 6.60 -22.98
C PHE A 184 -30.59 7.56 -22.48
N TYR A 185 -29.96 7.24 -21.37
CA TYR A 185 -28.90 8.06 -20.78
C TYR A 185 -27.68 8.16 -21.69
N GLY A 186 -27.32 7.10 -22.37
CA GLY A 186 -26.23 7.09 -23.34
C GLY A 186 -26.47 8.06 -24.49
N GLN A 187 -27.69 8.13 -25.03
CA GLN A 187 -28.06 9.10 -26.06
C GLN A 187 -28.02 10.55 -25.54
N PHE A 188 -28.53 10.76 -24.34
CA PHE A 188 -28.52 12.06 -23.68
C PHE A 188 -27.10 12.53 -23.36
N ASP A 189 -26.25 11.64 -22.80
CA ASP A 189 -24.88 11.94 -22.45
C ASP A 189 -24.04 12.24 -23.71
N LEU A 190 -24.24 11.52 -24.79
CA LEU A 190 -23.66 11.82 -26.10
C LEU A 190 -24.05 13.20 -26.61
N ALA A 191 -25.33 13.60 -26.48
CA ALA A 191 -25.80 14.92 -26.87
C ALA A 191 -25.23 16.05 -26.00
N ARG A 192 -25.10 15.81 -24.69
CA ARG A 192 -24.51 16.74 -23.72
C ARG A 192 -23.02 16.93 -23.93
N GLN A 193 -22.30 15.86 -24.32
CA GLN A 193 -20.88 15.86 -24.60
C GLN A 193 -20.54 16.33 -26.02
N GLY A 194 -21.52 16.59 -26.84
CA GLY A 194 -21.39 16.94 -28.27
C GLY A 194 -20.58 18.19 -28.58
N GLY A 195 -20.18 18.98 -27.59
CA GLY A 195 -19.29 20.15 -27.72
C GLY A 195 -17.86 19.95 -27.29
N GLY A 196 -17.50 18.77 -26.73
CA GLY A 196 -16.15 18.45 -26.24
C GLY A 196 -15.28 17.70 -27.27
N PRO A 197 -13.95 17.61 -27.04
CA PRO A 197 -13.05 16.89 -27.91
C PRO A 197 -13.40 15.40 -27.96
N ARG A 198 -13.36 14.82 -29.17
CA ARG A 198 -13.55 13.39 -29.40
C ARG A 198 -12.28 12.79 -29.98
N GLY A 199 -11.97 11.57 -29.61
CA GLY A 199 -10.77 10.89 -30.06
C GLY A 199 -10.71 9.45 -29.60
N ILE A 200 -9.62 8.79 -29.92
CA ILE A 200 -9.33 7.42 -29.43
C ILE A 200 -8.75 7.54 -28.02
N CYS A 201 -9.41 6.91 -27.04
CA CYS A 201 -8.91 6.82 -25.67
C CYS A 201 -7.60 6.01 -25.63
N GLN A 202 -6.53 6.62 -25.14
CA GLN A 202 -5.22 5.96 -25.05
C GLN A 202 -5.20 4.78 -24.05
N VAL A 203 -6.19 4.67 -23.17
CA VAL A 203 -6.28 3.61 -22.16
C VAL A 203 -7.10 2.42 -22.68
N THR A 204 -8.30 2.68 -23.24
CA THR A 204 -9.21 1.61 -23.70
C THR A 204 -9.06 1.28 -25.18
N GLY A 205 -8.56 2.20 -25.99
CA GLY A 205 -8.52 2.07 -27.45
C GLY A 205 -9.83 2.43 -28.14
N GLU A 206 -10.88 2.78 -27.40
CA GLU A 206 -12.20 3.10 -27.93
C GLU A 206 -12.28 4.54 -28.40
N PHE A 207 -13.01 4.77 -29.52
CA PHE A 207 -13.33 6.11 -29.98
C PHE A 207 -14.53 6.68 -29.20
N GLY A 208 -14.35 7.85 -28.61
CA GLY A 208 -15.40 8.47 -27.80
C GLY A 208 -15.04 9.87 -27.32
N PRO A 209 -15.85 10.41 -26.41
CA PRO A 209 -15.59 11.71 -25.80
C PRO A 209 -14.37 11.63 -24.89
N ILE A 210 -13.48 12.62 -25.02
CA ILE A 210 -12.27 12.77 -24.22
C ILE A 210 -12.55 13.68 -23.02
N ALA A 211 -12.10 13.26 -21.84
CA ALA A 211 -12.27 14.03 -20.62
C ALA A 211 -11.44 15.32 -20.67
N THR A 212 -12.09 16.46 -20.65
CA THR A 212 -11.43 17.78 -20.64
C THR A 212 -10.76 18.10 -19.30
N VAL A 213 -11.26 17.51 -18.22
CA VAL A 213 -10.70 17.62 -16.87
C VAL A 213 -10.82 16.25 -16.18
N HIS A 214 -9.78 15.82 -15.52
CA HIS A 214 -9.84 14.65 -14.66
C HIS A 214 -10.35 15.09 -13.28
N ALA A 215 -11.66 15.16 -13.14
CA ALA A 215 -12.34 15.79 -12.01
C ALA A 215 -12.16 15.04 -10.68
N THR A 216 -12.02 13.72 -10.72
CA THR A 216 -11.86 12.88 -9.52
C THR A 216 -10.44 13.01 -8.99
N LYS A 217 -10.32 13.47 -7.75
CA LYS A 217 -9.04 13.66 -7.08
C LYS A 217 -8.72 12.47 -6.18
N LEU A 218 -7.42 12.16 -6.07
CA LEU A 218 -6.88 11.11 -5.20
C LEU A 218 -6.64 11.70 -3.80
N SER A 219 -7.23 11.09 -2.78
CA SER A 219 -6.99 11.42 -1.38
C SER A 219 -5.98 10.46 -0.74
N GLY A 220 -5.31 10.89 0.34
CA GLY A 220 -4.40 10.03 1.10
C GLY A 220 -3.02 9.81 0.46
N ILE A 221 -2.63 10.61 -0.55
CA ILE A 221 -1.29 10.60 -1.13
C ILE A 221 -0.36 11.48 -0.28
N PRO A 222 0.73 10.95 0.29
CA PRO A 222 1.68 11.71 1.10
C PRO A 222 2.25 12.93 0.35
N GLY A 223 2.34 14.08 1.00
CA GLY A 223 2.81 15.32 0.40
C GLY A 223 1.79 16.05 -0.48
N GLY A 224 0.58 15.49 -0.66
CA GLY A 224 -0.53 16.13 -1.37
C GLY A 224 -1.39 17.03 -0.47
N ILE A 225 -2.17 17.93 -1.08
CA ILE A 225 -3.13 18.78 -0.36
C ILE A 225 -4.34 18.00 0.14
N ALA A 226 -4.97 18.46 1.21
CA ALA A 226 -6.12 17.78 1.84
C ALA A 226 -7.33 17.59 0.92
N SER A 227 -7.55 18.48 -0.06
CA SER A 227 -8.61 18.36 -1.07
C SER A 227 -8.33 17.30 -2.14
N GLY A 228 -7.20 16.60 -2.05
CA GLY A 228 -6.76 15.57 -2.98
C GLY A 228 -5.91 16.10 -4.14
N VAL A 229 -5.23 15.16 -4.81
CA VAL A 229 -4.30 15.44 -5.90
C VAL A 229 -4.80 14.82 -7.22
N SER A 230 -4.44 15.40 -8.34
CA SER A 230 -4.70 14.86 -9.68
C SER A 230 -3.48 14.12 -10.22
N LEU A 231 -3.67 12.93 -10.77
CA LEU A 231 -2.59 12.18 -11.41
C LEU A 231 -2.24 12.80 -12.77
N ILE A 232 -3.25 13.24 -13.52
CA ILE A 232 -3.09 13.92 -14.81
C ILE A 232 -3.81 15.27 -14.73
N SER A 233 -3.11 16.34 -15.10
CA SER A 233 -3.62 17.70 -15.14
C SER A 233 -2.80 18.51 -16.14
N ASN A 234 -3.46 18.98 -17.19
CA ASN A 234 -2.88 19.79 -18.25
C ASN A 234 -3.51 21.20 -18.22
N ASP A 235 -3.43 21.87 -17.06
CA ASP A 235 -4.08 23.14 -16.75
C ASP A 235 -3.22 24.38 -17.06
N LYS A 236 -2.04 24.19 -17.63
CA LYS A 236 -1.10 25.27 -17.96
C LYS A 236 -0.56 25.10 -19.37
N GLN A 237 -0.38 26.22 -20.08
CA GLN A 237 0.21 26.27 -21.41
C GLN A 237 1.56 25.54 -21.52
N ALA A 238 2.34 25.48 -20.44
CA ALA A 238 3.60 24.73 -20.39
C ALA A 238 3.46 23.21 -20.59
N PHE A 239 2.24 22.67 -20.51
CA PHE A 239 1.92 21.25 -20.74
C PHE A 239 1.33 21.00 -22.14
N GLU A 240 1.17 22.04 -22.93
CA GLU A 240 0.63 21.94 -24.28
C GLU A 240 1.76 21.69 -25.28
N SER A 241 1.50 20.84 -26.26
CA SER A 241 2.44 20.54 -27.33
C SER A 241 1.73 20.16 -28.62
N TYR A 242 2.41 20.33 -29.74
CA TYR A 242 1.87 20.02 -31.09
C TYR A 242 0.54 20.70 -31.43
N GLY A 243 0.27 21.88 -30.85
CA GLY A 243 -1.01 22.58 -31.02
C GLY A 243 -2.21 21.92 -30.31
N LEU A 244 -1.94 20.97 -29.41
CA LEU A 244 -2.99 20.36 -28.57
C LEU A 244 -3.15 21.17 -27.28
N GLU A 245 -4.38 21.55 -26.95
CA GLU A 245 -4.70 22.32 -25.77
C GLU A 245 -5.28 21.43 -24.66
N GLY A 246 -4.91 21.72 -23.41
CA GLY A 246 -5.47 21.08 -22.23
C GLY A 246 -5.48 19.55 -22.31
N ALA A 247 -6.64 18.93 -22.11
CA ALA A 247 -6.82 17.48 -22.08
C ALA A 247 -6.56 16.77 -23.41
N ALA A 248 -6.51 17.49 -24.54
CA ALA A 248 -6.16 16.89 -25.82
C ALA A 248 -4.72 16.32 -25.81
N ASN A 249 -3.84 16.85 -24.95
CA ASN A 249 -2.49 16.32 -24.73
C ASN A 249 -2.46 14.94 -24.07
N ALA A 250 -3.58 14.52 -23.44
CA ALA A 250 -3.74 13.21 -22.83
C ALA A 250 -5.14 12.69 -23.18
N ALA A 251 -5.32 12.18 -24.40
CA ALA A 251 -6.62 11.72 -24.90
C ALA A 251 -7.15 10.51 -24.10
N ILE A 252 -7.82 10.74 -22.99
CA ILE A 252 -8.35 9.73 -22.08
C ILE A 252 -9.86 9.95 -21.93
N GLY A 253 -10.65 8.90 -22.22
CA GLY A 253 -12.09 8.92 -22.08
C GLY A 253 -12.54 8.96 -20.61
N TYR A 254 -13.73 9.50 -20.35
CA TYR A 254 -14.28 9.65 -18.99
C TYR A 254 -14.31 8.34 -18.19
N ARG A 255 -14.70 7.21 -18.83
CA ARG A 255 -14.73 5.90 -18.19
C ARG A 255 -13.33 5.44 -17.73
N ALA A 256 -12.30 5.72 -18.54
CA ALA A 256 -10.93 5.38 -18.18
C ALA A 256 -10.40 6.27 -17.05
N VAL A 257 -10.79 7.56 -17.02
CA VAL A 257 -10.47 8.47 -15.90
C VAL A 257 -11.08 7.96 -14.59
N ASP A 258 -12.37 7.61 -14.61
CA ASP A 258 -13.04 7.07 -13.43
C ASP A 258 -12.39 5.74 -12.99
N GLY A 259 -12.08 4.86 -13.95
CA GLY A 259 -11.46 3.55 -13.67
C GLY A 259 -10.12 3.64 -12.96
N TYR A 260 -9.14 4.34 -13.54
CA TYR A 260 -7.82 4.40 -12.91
C TYR A 260 -7.85 5.16 -11.57
N THR A 261 -8.73 6.15 -11.44
CA THR A 261 -8.84 6.93 -10.20
C THR A 261 -9.44 6.09 -9.07
N ARG A 262 -10.52 5.35 -9.36
CA ARG A 262 -11.15 4.45 -8.38
C ARG A 262 -10.24 3.29 -8.01
N ALA A 263 -9.49 2.73 -8.96
CA ALA A 263 -8.50 1.70 -8.65
C ALA A 263 -7.46 2.20 -7.66
N ILE A 264 -6.83 3.35 -7.92
CA ILE A 264 -5.87 3.94 -6.99
C ILE A 264 -6.53 4.22 -5.63
N GLN A 265 -7.73 4.82 -5.62
CA GLN A 265 -8.41 5.17 -4.39
C GLN A 265 -8.80 3.93 -3.56
N SER A 266 -9.19 2.84 -4.22
CA SER A 266 -9.45 1.54 -3.57
C SER A 266 -8.19 1.00 -2.89
N LEU A 267 -7.06 0.96 -3.61
CA LEU A 267 -5.77 0.53 -3.05
C LEU A 267 -5.31 1.42 -1.88
N VAL A 268 -5.55 2.73 -1.97
CA VAL A 268 -5.20 3.68 -0.89
C VAL A 268 -6.09 3.49 0.34
N GLN A 269 -7.38 3.17 0.16
CA GLN A 269 -8.35 3.01 1.25
C GLN A 269 -8.33 1.62 1.90
N GLU A 270 -7.64 0.65 1.32
CA GLU A 270 -7.51 -0.71 1.86
C GLU A 270 -7.10 -0.68 3.34
N LYS A 271 -7.99 -1.17 4.22
CA LYS A 271 -7.83 -1.09 5.67
C LYS A 271 -6.84 -2.12 6.23
N LEU A 272 -6.62 -3.20 5.51
CA LEU A 272 -5.79 -4.32 5.96
C LEU A 272 -4.29 -4.11 5.67
N HIS A 273 -3.90 -2.98 5.11
CA HIS A 273 -2.52 -2.65 4.71
C HIS A 273 -1.86 -3.65 3.74
N ARG A 274 -2.67 -4.48 3.07
CA ARG A 274 -2.19 -5.54 2.18
C ARG A 274 -1.87 -5.07 0.76
N SER A 275 -2.31 -3.87 0.39
CA SER A 275 -2.10 -3.31 -0.95
C SER A 275 -1.21 -2.06 -0.94
N LYS A 276 -0.69 -1.62 0.23
CA LYS A 276 0.10 -0.40 0.33
C LYS A 276 1.16 -0.42 1.42
N ILE A 277 2.27 0.26 1.15
CA ILE A 277 3.32 0.63 2.12
C ILE A 277 3.59 2.12 1.98
N THR A 278 3.64 2.84 3.11
CA THR A 278 4.07 4.25 3.14
C THR A 278 5.46 4.33 3.75
N CYS A 279 6.43 4.81 3.00
CA CYS A 279 7.81 4.90 3.46
C CYS A 279 8.55 6.05 2.77
N GLY A 280 9.30 6.84 3.53
CA GLY A 280 10.12 7.95 3.00
C GLY A 280 9.33 9.08 2.34
N GLY A 281 8.03 9.24 2.64
CA GLY A 281 7.17 10.23 2.00
C GLY A 281 6.54 9.77 0.68
N ASP A 282 6.85 8.56 0.21
CA ASP A 282 6.21 7.92 -0.93
C ASP A 282 5.19 6.88 -0.49
N LEU A 283 4.15 6.70 -1.29
CA LEU A 283 3.13 5.67 -1.14
C LEU A 283 3.34 4.62 -2.23
N PHE A 284 3.59 3.40 -1.83
CA PHE A 284 3.70 2.25 -2.73
C PHE A 284 2.39 1.49 -2.71
N LEU A 285 1.79 1.29 -3.90
CA LEU A 285 0.57 0.54 -4.12
C LEU A 285 0.91 -0.74 -4.89
N PHE A 286 0.28 -1.84 -4.50
CA PHE A 286 0.58 -3.16 -5.03
C PHE A 286 -0.70 -3.89 -5.44
N TRP A 287 -0.65 -4.61 -6.55
CA TRP A 287 -1.72 -5.50 -6.99
C TRP A 287 -1.20 -6.57 -7.95
N CYS A 288 -1.93 -7.65 -8.10
CA CYS A 288 -1.71 -8.64 -9.15
C CYS A 288 -2.76 -8.51 -10.24
N ARG A 289 -2.48 -9.06 -11.41
CA ARG A 289 -3.41 -8.98 -12.55
C ARG A 289 -4.68 -9.80 -12.29
N ASN A 290 -4.55 -11.04 -11.80
CA ASN A 290 -5.66 -12.00 -11.69
C ASN A 290 -5.73 -12.72 -10.33
N SER A 291 -4.81 -12.50 -9.40
CA SER A 291 -4.71 -13.27 -8.15
C SER A 291 -4.50 -12.39 -6.92
N ASP A 292 -4.84 -12.94 -5.75
CA ASP A 292 -4.65 -12.30 -4.45
C ASP A 292 -3.24 -12.57 -3.86
N VAL A 293 -2.34 -13.15 -4.64
CA VAL A 293 -0.96 -13.49 -4.22
C VAL A 293 -0.14 -12.23 -3.84
N ALA A 294 -0.58 -11.04 -4.24
CA ALA A 294 0.07 -9.79 -3.85
C ALA A 294 0.18 -9.64 -2.33
N ASP A 295 -0.82 -10.09 -1.58
CA ASP A 295 -0.88 -9.99 -0.12
C ASP A 295 0.24 -10.76 0.57
N ASP A 296 0.50 -11.99 0.13
CA ASP A 296 1.56 -12.84 0.68
C ASP A 296 2.95 -12.28 0.37
N LEU A 297 3.15 -11.77 -0.86
CA LEU A 297 4.42 -11.16 -1.25
C LEU A 297 4.72 -9.88 -0.47
N LEU A 298 3.69 -9.09 -0.20
CA LEU A 298 3.80 -7.87 0.60
C LEU A 298 4.11 -8.14 2.07
N ALA A 299 3.44 -9.12 2.67
CA ALA A 299 3.72 -9.53 4.04
C ALA A 299 5.19 -9.98 4.20
N CYS A 300 5.78 -10.57 3.16
CA CYS A 300 7.22 -10.86 3.14
C CYS A 300 8.07 -9.58 3.13
N VAL A 301 7.77 -8.62 2.24
CA VAL A 301 8.55 -7.38 2.10
C VAL A 301 8.47 -6.51 3.35
N ASP A 302 7.30 -6.39 3.95
CA ASP A 302 7.09 -5.60 5.16
C ASP A 302 7.63 -6.30 6.43
N GLY A 303 8.03 -7.57 6.31
CA GLY A 303 8.57 -8.37 7.41
C GLY A 303 7.55 -8.66 8.51
N THR A 304 6.26 -8.55 8.20
CA THR A 304 5.16 -8.76 9.15
C THR A 304 4.90 -10.22 9.45
N SER A 305 5.38 -11.15 8.60
CA SER A 305 5.22 -12.59 8.79
C SER A 305 6.50 -13.37 8.49
N PRO A 306 7.31 -13.67 9.53
CA PRO A 306 8.48 -14.55 9.41
C PRO A 306 8.15 -15.94 8.84
N GLU A 307 6.93 -16.44 9.11
CA GLU A 307 6.46 -17.73 8.62
C GLU A 307 6.24 -17.74 7.09
N LEU A 308 5.72 -16.65 6.53
CA LEU A 308 5.59 -16.50 5.07
C LEU A 308 6.95 -16.40 4.39
N VAL A 309 7.90 -15.70 5.01
CA VAL A 309 9.29 -15.66 4.51
C VAL A 309 9.91 -17.06 4.56
N ALA A 310 9.73 -17.82 5.63
CA ALA A 310 10.20 -19.19 5.73
C ALA A 310 9.58 -20.07 4.63
N LYS A 311 8.26 -19.99 4.42
CA LYS A 311 7.57 -20.70 3.33
C LYS A 311 8.10 -20.32 1.95
N LEU A 312 8.37 -19.04 1.71
CA LEU A 312 8.96 -18.56 0.47
C LEU A 312 10.36 -19.16 0.25
N MET A 313 11.18 -19.22 1.30
CA MET A 313 12.52 -19.82 1.25
C MET A 313 12.47 -21.33 1.01
N ASP A 314 11.52 -22.03 1.62
CA ASP A 314 11.38 -23.50 1.53
C ASP A 314 10.72 -23.94 0.20
N SER A 315 9.86 -23.13 -0.41
CA SER A 315 9.24 -23.45 -1.69
C SER A 315 10.25 -23.66 -2.82
N ALA A 316 11.41 -23.02 -2.75
CA ALA A 316 12.50 -23.19 -3.70
C ALA A 316 13.22 -24.55 -3.59
N ARG A 317 13.15 -25.22 -2.43
CA ARG A 317 13.78 -26.54 -2.22
C ARG A 317 12.95 -27.71 -2.71
N GLY A 318 11.64 -27.50 -2.92
CA GLY A 318 10.67 -28.57 -3.18
C GLY A 318 10.33 -28.81 -4.64
N GLY A 319 10.85 -28.05 -5.62
CA GLY A 319 10.59 -28.28 -7.07
C GLY A 319 9.11 -28.38 -7.42
N ARG A 320 8.22 -27.63 -6.76
CA ARG A 320 6.77 -27.74 -6.93
C ARG A 320 6.29 -27.08 -8.22
N GLU A 321 5.36 -27.78 -8.86
CA GLU A 321 4.67 -27.45 -10.10
C GLU A 321 4.20 -25.99 -10.20
N THR A 322 4.35 -25.43 -11.39
CA THR A 322 3.82 -24.13 -11.79
C THR A 322 2.30 -24.07 -11.60
N ASN A 323 1.85 -23.31 -10.62
CA ASN A 323 0.42 -23.01 -10.44
C ASN A 323 -0.03 -21.93 -11.43
N ALA A 324 -1.33 -21.82 -11.69
CA ALA A 324 -1.93 -20.78 -12.53
C ALA A 324 -1.51 -19.34 -12.14
N ALA A 325 -1.12 -19.13 -10.87
CA ALA A 325 -0.53 -17.89 -10.37
C ALA A 325 0.83 -17.54 -11.01
N ASP A 326 1.57 -18.53 -11.54
CA ASP A 326 2.89 -18.31 -12.12
C ASP A 326 2.86 -17.63 -13.50
N THR A 327 1.69 -17.58 -14.14
CA THR A 327 1.45 -16.82 -15.38
C THR A 327 0.97 -15.41 -15.14
N ASP A 328 0.71 -15.04 -13.88
CA ASP A 328 0.18 -13.73 -13.49
C ASP A 328 1.29 -12.70 -13.32
N LYS A 329 0.87 -11.42 -13.35
CA LYS A 329 1.77 -10.28 -13.21
C LYS A 329 1.51 -9.54 -11.91
N PHE A 330 2.61 -9.18 -11.27
CA PHE A 330 2.66 -8.30 -10.11
C PHE A 330 2.96 -6.87 -10.55
N TYR A 331 2.27 -5.93 -9.95
CA TYR A 331 2.41 -4.50 -10.19
C TYR A 331 2.75 -3.76 -8.91
N CYS A 332 3.64 -2.78 -9.02
CA CYS A 332 3.94 -1.83 -7.96
C CYS A 332 3.93 -0.42 -8.53
N LEU A 333 3.22 0.49 -7.90
CA LEU A 333 3.15 1.92 -8.27
C LEU A 333 3.55 2.78 -7.07
N ALA A 334 4.61 3.55 -7.21
CA ALA A 334 5.05 4.51 -6.21
C ALA A 334 4.54 5.92 -6.54
N LEU A 335 3.82 6.52 -5.59
CA LEU A 335 3.23 7.85 -5.71
C LEU A 335 3.68 8.77 -4.57
N SER A 336 3.89 10.03 -4.89
CA SER A 336 3.98 11.11 -3.89
C SER A 336 3.17 12.33 -4.34
N GLY A 337 2.79 13.18 -3.41
CA GLY A 337 2.11 14.43 -3.70
C GLY A 337 3.10 15.58 -3.87
N ASN A 338 2.79 16.48 -4.80
CA ASN A 338 3.42 17.78 -4.91
C ASN A 338 2.31 18.82 -5.09
N ALA A 339 1.93 19.49 -4.00
CA ALA A 339 0.76 20.37 -3.96
C ALA A 339 -0.51 19.64 -4.47
N ALA A 340 -1.15 20.10 -5.53
CA ALA A 340 -2.39 19.53 -6.08
C ALA A 340 -2.15 18.37 -7.08
N ARG A 341 -0.91 17.88 -7.25
CA ARG A 341 -0.55 16.86 -8.25
C ARG A 341 0.05 15.63 -7.61
N ALA A 342 -0.31 14.45 -8.11
CA ALA A 342 0.40 13.21 -7.83
C ALA A 342 1.58 13.07 -8.79
N VAL A 343 2.72 12.64 -8.25
CA VAL A 343 3.94 12.34 -8.99
C VAL A 343 4.15 10.83 -8.96
N VAL A 344 4.27 10.22 -10.11
CA VAL A 344 4.70 8.83 -10.24
C VAL A 344 6.21 8.79 -10.00
N ARG A 345 6.63 8.15 -8.92
CA ARG A 345 8.03 7.97 -8.56
C ARG A 345 8.63 6.75 -9.19
N ASP A 346 7.86 5.68 -9.24
CA ASP A 346 8.30 4.40 -9.82
C ASP A 346 7.09 3.56 -10.25
N TYR A 347 7.32 2.67 -11.21
CA TYR A 347 6.35 1.68 -11.64
C TYR A 347 7.04 0.37 -12.03
N LEU A 348 6.55 -0.73 -11.48
CA LEU A 348 7.00 -2.08 -11.78
C LEU A 348 5.85 -2.90 -12.37
N GLU A 349 6.13 -3.63 -13.45
CA GLU A 349 5.30 -4.69 -14.01
C GLU A 349 6.18 -5.91 -14.23
N THR A 350 6.02 -6.99 -13.44
CA THR A 350 6.91 -8.14 -13.42
C THR A 350 6.11 -9.43 -13.21
N PRO A 351 6.50 -10.58 -13.83
CA PRO A 351 5.92 -11.87 -13.52
C PRO A 351 6.09 -12.25 -12.03
N ILE A 352 5.07 -12.87 -11.43
CA ILE A 352 5.11 -13.29 -10.02
C ILE A 352 6.30 -14.20 -9.70
N PRO A 353 6.67 -15.19 -10.53
CA PRO A 353 7.83 -16.04 -10.26
C PRO A 353 9.13 -15.25 -10.12
N GLU A 354 9.32 -14.21 -10.94
CA GLU A 354 10.50 -13.35 -10.87
C GLU A 354 10.53 -12.54 -9.57
N VAL A 355 9.41 -11.99 -9.13
CA VAL A 355 9.31 -11.30 -7.83
C VAL A 355 9.63 -12.24 -6.68
N ARG A 356 9.08 -13.47 -6.70
CA ARG A 356 9.37 -14.50 -5.69
C ARG A 356 10.85 -14.84 -5.62
N GLU A 357 11.50 -15.03 -6.77
CA GLU A 357 12.93 -15.32 -6.82
C GLU A 357 13.77 -14.14 -6.33
N ASN A 358 13.41 -12.90 -6.71
CA ASN A 358 14.08 -11.69 -6.23
C ASN A 358 13.95 -11.53 -4.72
N LEU A 359 12.76 -11.78 -4.15
CA LEU A 359 12.54 -11.75 -2.71
C LEU A 359 13.31 -12.87 -1.99
N ARG A 360 13.32 -14.08 -2.55
CA ARG A 360 14.11 -15.20 -1.99
C ARG A 360 15.59 -14.85 -1.92
N GLN A 361 16.13 -14.31 -3.01
CA GLN A 361 17.53 -13.88 -3.05
C GLN A 361 17.78 -12.71 -2.08
N TRP A 362 16.86 -11.77 -1.98
CA TRP A 362 16.90 -10.65 -1.02
C TRP A 362 17.07 -11.14 0.43
N PHE A 363 16.24 -12.07 0.86
CA PHE A 363 16.33 -12.63 2.21
C PHE A 363 17.58 -13.48 2.41
N THR A 364 18.03 -14.21 1.40
CA THR A 364 19.29 -14.96 1.43
C THR A 364 20.48 -14.01 1.63
N ASP A 365 20.51 -12.92 0.87
CA ASP A 365 21.60 -11.93 0.94
C ASP A 365 21.60 -11.16 2.28
N LEU A 366 20.44 -10.99 2.91
CA LEU A 366 20.30 -10.30 4.21
C LEU A 366 20.67 -11.18 5.42
N ARG A 367 20.63 -12.51 5.30
CA ARG A 367 20.92 -13.43 6.43
C ARG A 367 22.23 -13.07 7.12
N ILE A 368 22.20 -12.93 8.43
CA ILE A 368 23.39 -12.60 9.21
C ILE A 368 23.28 -13.17 10.63
N ILE A 369 24.40 -13.59 11.17
CA ILE A 369 24.49 -14.04 12.57
C ILE A 369 24.01 -12.93 13.51
N SER A 370 23.23 -13.30 14.52
CA SER A 370 22.77 -12.34 15.55
C SER A 370 23.95 -11.76 16.35
N PRO A 371 23.79 -10.57 16.95
CA PRO A 371 24.84 -10.01 17.81
C PRO A 371 25.25 -10.93 18.95
N ALA A 372 24.32 -11.78 19.41
CA ALA A 372 24.61 -12.78 20.47
C ALA A 372 25.42 -13.98 19.98
N GLY A 373 25.48 -14.21 18.67
CA GLY A 373 26.14 -15.34 18.05
C GLY A 373 25.38 -16.66 18.13
N SER A 374 24.11 -16.63 18.58
CA SER A 374 23.32 -17.84 18.84
C SER A 374 22.51 -18.30 17.63
N GLU A 375 22.06 -17.38 16.77
CA GLU A 375 21.14 -17.66 15.67
C GLU A 375 21.43 -16.78 14.45
N ILE A 376 20.93 -17.22 13.30
CA ILE A 376 21.01 -16.43 12.07
C ILE A 376 19.68 -15.70 11.88
N THR A 377 19.73 -14.37 11.90
CA THR A 377 18.57 -13.53 11.57
C THR A 377 18.38 -13.53 10.07
N THR A 378 17.17 -13.86 9.61
CA THR A 378 16.83 -14.02 8.20
C THR A 378 15.93 -12.90 7.67
N THR A 379 15.24 -12.18 8.55
CA THR A 379 14.22 -11.20 8.17
C THR A 379 14.45 -9.87 8.87
N PHE A 380 14.37 -8.80 8.08
CA PHE A 380 14.37 -7.43 8.57
C PHE A 380 13.27 -6.67 7.84
N PRO A 381 12.30 -6.07 8.55
CA PRO A 381 11.32 -5.17 7.93
C PRO A 381 11.98 -4.04 7.15
N LEU A 382 11.36 -3.61 6.06
CA LEU A 382 11.89 -2.57 5.19
C LEU A 382 12.20 -1.26 5.95
N TRP A 383 11.31 -0.88 6.88
CA TRP A 383 11.51 0.30 7.74
C TRP A 383 12.76 0.20 8.63
N GLN A 384 13.06 -1.01 9.13
CA GLN A 384 14.24 -1.25 9.96
C GLN A 384 15.53 -1.16 9.16
N LEU A 385 15.54 -1.64 7.91
CA LEU A 385 16.65 -1.47 6.98
C LEU A 385 16.85 0.00 6.60
N ALA A 386 15.77 0.74 6.37
CA ALA A 386 15.83 2.17 6.12
C ALA A 386 16.41 2.92 7.33
N LEU A 387 15.95 2.61 8.54
CA LEU A 387 16.43 3.19 9.79
C LEU A 387 17.90 2.84 10.05
N ALA A 388 18.40 1.70 9.57
CA ALA A 388 19.81 1.32 9.69
C ALA A 388 20.78 2.31 9.03
N THR A 389 20.30 3.14 8.09
CA THR A 389 21.08 4.17 7.38
C THR A 389 21.10 5.53 8.10
N ALA A 390 20.29 5.72 9.14
CA ALA A 390 20.05 7.01 9.77
C ALA A 390 20.15 6.97 11.29
N LEU A 391 20.17 8.13 11.94
CA LEU A 391 20.15 8.25 13.41
C LEU A 391 18.76 7.92 13.97
N ASP A 392 17.74 8.46 13.30
CA ASP A 392 16.34 8.31 13.64
C ASP A 392 15.48 8.32 12.38
N LYS A 393 14.16 8.17 12.53
CA LYS A 393 13.22 8.08 11.42
C LYS A 393 13.19 9.35 10.55
N ASP A 394 13.41 10.53 11.16
CA ASP A 394 13.31 11.82 10.48
C ASP A 394 14.59 12.14 9.68
N ALA A 395 15.70 11.47 10.01
CA ALA A 395 16.98 11.55 9.33
C ALA A 395 17.12 10.54 8.17
N VAL A 396 16.15 9.64 7.95
CA VAL A 396 16.16 8.71 6.82
C VAL A 396 16.01 9.49 5.52
N SER A 397 16.98 9.31 4.60
CA SER A 397 16.89 9.92 3.27
C SER A 397 15.63 9.44 2.54
N PRO A 398 14.80 10.33 1.98
CA PRO A 398 13.62 9.94 1.20
C PRO A 398 13.90 9.00 0.04
N ALA A 399 15.11 9.00 -0.49
CA ALA A 399 15.53 8.11 -1.58
C ALA A 399 15.86 6.69 -1.11
N THR A 400 16.10 6.44 0.19
CA THR A 400 16.52 5.12 0.70
C THR A 400 15.40 4.08 0.58
N PRO A 401 14.15 4.29 1.05
CA PRO A 401 13.12 3.27 1.00
C PRO A 401 12.76 2.82 -0.43
N PRO A 402 12.62 3.73 -1.43
CA PRO A 402 12.42 3.30 -2.81
C PRO A 402 13.56 2.44 -3.37
N GLN A 403 14.82 2.75 -3.02
CA GLN A 403 15.97 1.96 -3.45
C GLN A 403 15.96 0.56 -2.80
N LEU A 404 15.63 0.46 -1.52
CA LEU A 404 15.50 -0.82 -0.83
C LEU A 404 14.39 -1.68 -1.45
N LEU A 405 13.23 -1.09 -1.73
CA LEU A 405 12.11 -1.78 -2.36
C LEU A 405 12.46 -2.24 -3.79
N ALA A 406 13.11 -1.40 -4.58
CA ALA A 406 13.61 -1.77 -5.90
C ALA A 406 14.65 -2.91 -5.83
N GLY A 407 15.53 -2.88 -4.82
CA GLY A 407 16.46 -3.98 -4.53
C GLY A 407 15.76 -5.29 -4.19
N ALA A 408 14.67 -5.24 -3.42
CA ALA A 408 13.89 -6.42 -3.05
C ALA A 408 13.08 -7.00 -4.23
N LEU A 409 12.36 -6.15 -4.97
CA LEU A 409 11.41 -6.60 -6.00
C LEU A 409 12.05 -6.85 -7.37
N ARG A 410 13.12 -6.13 -7.72
CA ARG A 410 13.77 -6.16 -9.05
C ARG A 410 15.22 -6.60 -9.03
N ALA A 411 15.74 -6.99 -7.88
CA ALA A 411 17.18 -7.19 -7.68
C ALA A 411 18.03 -5.99 -8.16
N ALA A 412 17.48 -4.78 -8.10
CA ALA A 412 18.18 -3.56 -8.54
C ALA A 412 19.48 -3.36 -7.74
N PRO A 413 20.55 -2.88 -8.39
CA PRO A 413 21.80 -2.57 -7.72
C PRO A 413 21.63 -1.36 -6.79
N PHE A 414 22.44 -1.32 -5.73
CA PHE A 414 22.47 -0.20 -4.80
C PHE A 414 23.55 0.81 -5.19
N GLY A 415 23.24 2.09 -5.05
CA GLY A 415 24.25 3.13 -5.10
C GLY A 415 25.12 3.14 -3.83
N ASP A 416 26.28 3.76 -3.92
CA ASP A 416 27.23 3.89 -2.80
C ASP A 416 26.67 4.71 -1.63
N ASN A 417 25.63 5.49 -1.85
CA ASN A 417 24.99 6.34 -0.84
C ASN A 417 24.46 5.55 0.38
N ILE A 418 23.85 4.38 0.16
CA ILE A 418 23.30 3.55 1.24
C ILE A 418 24.44 2.93 2.05
N LEU A 419 25.45 2.36 1.36
CA LEU A 419 26.63 1.80 2.03
C LEU A 419 27.37 2.86 2.85
N ALA A 420 27.63 4.03 2.25
CA ALA A 420 28.28 5.14 2.94
C ALA A 420 27.46 5.64 4.15
N ALA A 421 26.14 5.66 4.05
CA ALA A 421 25.28 6.01 5.19
C ALA A 421 25.41 5.00 6.34
N CYS A 422 25.36 3.69 6.05
CA CYS A 422 25.55 2.65 7.05
C CYS A 422 26.92 2.75 7.74
N LEU A 423 27.98 2.94 6.96
CA LEU A 423 29.36 3.05 7.50
C LEU A 423 29.56 4.29 8.36
N ARG A 424 29.03 5.46 7.94
CA ARG A 424 29.05 6.67 8.79
C ARG A 424 28.36 6.44 10.13
N ARG A 425 27.24 5.69 10.15
CA ARG A 425 26.54 5.35 11.40
C ARG A 425 27.38 4.46 12.29
N LEU A 426 28.06 3.45 11.74
CA LEU A 426 28.99 2.59 12.50
C LEU A 426 30.10 3.41 13.16
N GLN A 427 30.71 4.35 12.41
CA GLN A 427 31.76 5.21 12.93
C GLN A 427 31.27 6.18 14.01
N ALA A 428 30.05 6.73 13.85
CA ALA A 428 29.48 7.69 14.81
C ALA A 428 28.94 7.06 16.09
N GLU A 429 28.40 5.85 16.01
CA GLU A 429 27.76 5.15 17.14
C GLU A 429 28.70 4.22 17.90
N GLY A 430 29.90 3.97 17.36
CA GLY A 430 30.87 3.06 17.98
C GLY A 430 30.30 1.65 18.18
N THR A 431 30.52 1.07 19.37
CA THR A 431 30.07 -0.30 19.68
C THR A 431 28.54 -0.50 19.59
N ARG A 432 27.73 0.55 19.76
CA ARG A 432 26.26 0.53 19.64
C ARG A 432 25.77 0.46 18.20
N GLY A 433 26.59 0.88 17.24
CA GLY A 433 26.23 0.93 15.81
C GLY A 433 26.11 -0.43 15.13
N PHE A 434 26.59 -1.52 15.75
CA PHE A 434 26.64 -2.87 15.17
C PHE A 434 25.32 -3.63 15.34
N ALA A 435 24.23 -3.07 14.84
CA ALA A 435 22.93 -3.73 14.77
C ALA A 435 22.89 -4.74 13.60
N ALA A 436 22.25 -5.90 13.79
CA ALA A 436 22.16 -6.94 12.76
C ALA A 436 21.56 -6.43 11.44
N ALA A 437 20.50 -5.59 11.48
CA ALA A 437 19.89 -5.02 10.29
C ALA A 437 20.88 -4.18 9.45
N ARG A 438 21.75 -3.40 10.11
CA ARG A 438 22.77 -2.59 9.43
C ARG A 438 23.85 -3.46 8.79
N LEU A 439 24.32 -4.47 9.50
CA LEU A 439 25.35 -5.38 8.98
C LEU A 439 24.77 -6.31 7.89
N GLY A 440 23.51 -6.78 8.04
CA GLY A 440 22.80 -7.51 6.99
C GLY A 440 22.67 -6.67 5.71
N LEU A 441 22.32 -5.40 5.83
CA LEU A 441 22.23 -4.48 4.70
C LEU A 441 23.60 -4.22 4.04
N ILE A 442 24.66 -4.02 4.83
CA ILE A 442 26.04 -3.92 4.31
C ILE A 442 26.42 -5.20 3.55
N LYS A 443 26.17 -6.37 4.13
CA LYS A 443 26.46 -7.67 3.50
C LYS A 443 25.72 -7.83 2.17
N LEU A 444 24.41 -7.54 2.15
CA LEU A 444 23.59 -7.58 0.94
C LEU A 444 24.16 -6.68 -0.16
N ILE A 445 24.54 -5.44 0.17
CA ILE A 445 25.12 -4.50 -0.82
C ILE A 445 26.43 -5.05 -1.40
N LEU A 446 27.31 -5.60 -0.55
CA LEU A 446 28.59 -6.17 -1.00
C LEU A 446 28.37 -7.39 -1.90
N ILE A 447 27.43 -8.29 -1.56
CA ILE A 447 27.04 -9.44 -2.41
C ILE A 447 26.56 -8.95 -3.78
N ARG A 448 25.68 -7.93 -3.81
CA ARG A 448 25.17 -7.35 -5.04
C ARG A 448 26.24 -6.65 -5.90
N LYS A 449 27.35 -6.29 -5.29
CA LYS A 449 28.56 -5.78 -5.98
C LYS A 449 29.52 -6.91 -6.42
N GLY A 450 29.14 -8.18 -6.23
CA GLY A 450 29.94 -9.34 -6.59
C GLY A 450 31.02 -9.74 -5.56
N ILE A 451 30.96 -9.20 -4.35
CA ILE A 451 31.90 -9.54 -3.28
C ILE A 451 31.31 -10.70 -2.48
N THR A 452 32.05 -11.82 -2.39
CA THR A 452 31.61 -13.00 -1.65
C THR A 452 31.62 -12.73 -0.14
N MET A 453 30.45 -12.82 0.50
CA MET A 453 30.26 -12.65 1.93
C MET A 453 29.40 -13.77 2.51
N SER A 454 29.77 -14.25 3.70
CA SER A 454 29.00 -15.23 4.46
C SER A 454 28.07 -14.56 5.48
N GLU A 455 27.13 -15.30 6.01
CA GLU A 455 26.24 -14.89 7.11
C GLU A 455 26.94 -14.88 8.48
N GLN A 456 28.09 -15.54 8.58
CA GLN A 456 28.90 -15.69 9.79
C GLN A 456 30.40 -15.61 9.47
N VAL A 457 31.23 -15.81 10.48
CA VAL A 457 32.70 -15.70 10.37
C VAL A 457 33.26 -16.58 9.24
N MET A 458 34.13 -16.02 8.41
CA MET A 458 34.86 -16.71 7.33
C MET A 458 36.31 -16.89 7.74
N ASN A 459 36.88 -18.07 7.46
CA ASN A 459 38.29 -18.36 7.72
C ASN A 459 39.26 -17.74 6.71
N SER A 460 38.73 -17.39 5.52
CA SER A 460 39.44 -16.68 4.45
C SER A 460 38.62 -15.48 4.00
N GLY A 461 39.27 -14.47 3.47
CA GLY A 461 38.62 -13.25 2.99
C GLY A 461 39.64 -12.21 2.56
N SER A 462 39.17 -11.03 2.16
CA SER A 462 40.03 -9.93 1.77
C SER A 462 40.88 -9.43 2.96
N PRO A 463 42.03 -8.77 2.69
CA PRO A 463 42.81 -8.13 3.75
C PRO A 463 41.97 -7.15 4.59
N ALA A 464 40.99 -6.47 4.01
CA ALA A 464 40.09 -5.59 4.73
C ALA A 464 39.18 -6.33 5.73
N TYR A 465 38.62 -7.46 5.32
CA TYR A 465 37.82 -8.32 6.20
C TYR A 465 38.67 -8.87 7.36
N MET A 466 39.89 -9.34 7.07
CA MET A 466 40.82 -9.84 8.10
C MET A 466 41.26 -8.74 9.08
N CYS A 467 41.48 -7.51 8.59
CA CYS A 467 41.74 -6.36 9.47
C CYS A 467 40.54 -6.09 10.40
N GLY A 468 39.32 -6.22 9.91
CA GLY A 468 38.11 -6.14 10.76
C GLY A 468 38.11 -7.18 11.87
N ARG A 469 38.40 -8.44 11.54
CA ARG A 469 38.55 -9.53 12.54
C ARG A 469 39.65 -9.25 13.57
N LEU A 470 40.82 -8.80 13.12
CA LEU A 470 41.91 -8.40 14.01
C LEU A 470 41.49 -7.29 14.99
N MET A 471 40.71 -6.31 14.53
CA MET A 471 40.16 -5.24 15.39
C MET A 471 39.31 -5.81 16.54
N ALA A 472 38.54 -6.87 16.31
CA ALA A 472 37.78 -7.54 17.36
C ALA A 472 38.66 -8.34 18.31
N VAL A 473 39.79 -8.89 17.83
CA VAL A 473 40.79 -9.54 18.69
C VAL A 473 41.45 -8.54 19.64
N PHE A 474 41.77 -7.33 19.14
CA PHE A 474 42.33 -6.26 19.98
C PHE A 474 41.33 -5.80 21.06
N GLU A 475 40.04 -5.67 20.71
CA GLU A 475 38.97 -5.37 21.68
C GLU A 475 38.88 -6.46 22.75
N ARG A 476 38.90 -7.76 22.36
CA ARG A 476 38.81 -8.90 23.27
C ARG A 476 39.99 -8.95 24.23
N ALA A 477 41.19 -8.68 23.72
CA ALA A 477 42.39 -8.64 24.56
C ALA A 477 42.33 -7.54 25.62
N GLN A 478 41.93 -6.34 25.21
CA GLN A 478 41.72 -5.22 26.13
C GLN A 478 40.69 -5.54 27.21
N TRP A 479 39.52 -6.01 26.79
CA TRP A 479 38.44 -6.37 27.70
C TRP A 479 38.86 -7.47 28.68
N GLY A 480 39.56 -8.48 28.20
CA GLY A 480 40.05 -9.57 29.01
C GLY A 480 41.02 -9.13 30.11
N ALA A 481 41.90 -8.18 29.76
CA ALA A 481 42.96 -7.68 30.65
C ALA A 481 42.47 -6.57 31.59
N LEU A 482 41.57 -5.69 31.15
CA LEU A 482 41.17 -4.48 31.88
C LEU A 482 39.71 -4.47 32.34
N GLY A 483 38.88 -5.38 31.84
CA GLY A 483 37.42 -5.34 32.02
C GLY A 483 36.78 -4.17 31.26
N ASP A 484 35.67 -3.70 31.77
CA ASP A 484 34.97 -2.52 31.19
C ASP A 484 35.76 -1.23 31.49
N VAL A 485 36.01 -0.47 30.44
CA VAL A 485 36.75 0.80 30.50
C VAL A 485 35.87 1.93 29.88
N ASN A 486 36.08 3.17 30.34
CA ASN A 486 35.29 4.33 29.88
C ASN A 486 35.36 4.57 28.37
N ALA A 487 36.49 4.26 27.74
CA ALA A 487 36.67 4.33 26.30
C ALA A 487 37.58 3.16 25.85
N ASN A 488 37.00 2.21 25.16
CA ASN A 488 37.69 1.03 24.70
C ASN A 488 38.46 1.29 23.39
N VAL A 489 39.17 0.29 22.90
CA VAL A 489 39.98 0.37 21.68
C VAL A 489 39.11 0.68 20.44
N VAL A 490 37.86 0.20 20.42
CA VAL A 490 36.94 0.44 19.33
C VAL A 490 36.50 1.91 19.32
N ASP A 491 36.10 2.45 20.47
CA ASP A 491 35.67 3.87 20.58
C ASP A 491 36.79 4.83 20.14
N LYS A 492 38.05 4.49 20.38
CA LYS A 492 39.19 5.34 20.05
C LYS A 492 39.72 5.18 18.63
N PHE A 493 39.69 3.98 18.08
CA PHE A 493 40.46 3.67 16.87
C PHE A 493 39.62 3.11 15.72
N TYR A 494 38.37 2.68 15.92
CA TYR A 494 37.58 2.05 14.88
C TYR A 494 37.42 2.94 13.62
N GLY A 495 37.16 4.22 13.80
CA GLY A 495 36.99 5.15 12.68
C GLY A 495 38.24 5.19 11.77
N THR A 496 39.46 5.31 12.38
CA THR A 496 40.71 5.31 11.61
C THR A 496 41.06 3.91 11.12
N ALA A 497 40.89 2.88 11.95
CA ALA A 497 41.18 1.50 11.58
C ALA A 497 40.35 0.98 10.41
N SER A 498 39.05 1.40 10.33
CA SER A 498 38.15 1.02 9.26
C SER A 498 38.39 1.79 7.94
N THR A 499 39.21 2.83 7.96
CA THR A 499 39.56 3.61 6.77
C THR A 499 41.02 3.45 6.35
N ALA A 500 41.94 3.37 7.33
CA ALA A 500 43.39 3.32 7.10
C ALA A 500 44.07 2.38 8.12
N PRO A 501 43.85 1.07 8.05
CA PRO A 501 44.38 0.12 9.05
C PRO A 501 45.91 0.16 9.15
N GLY A 502 46.62 0.36 8.04
CA GLY A 502 48.07 0.45 8.03
C GLY A 502 48.66 1.54 8.92
N LEU A 503 47.91 2.62 9.18
CA LEU A 503 48.34 3.70 10.08
C LEU A 503 48.17 3.36 11.56
N VAL A 504 47.17 2.56 11.90
CA VAL A 504 46.75 2.34 13.30
C VAL A 504 47.22 0.99 13.85
N PHE A 505 47.24 -0.03 13.03
CA PHE A 505 47.51 -1.40 13.47
C PHE A 505 48.88 -1.59 14.13
N PRO A 506 50.01 -0.97 13.66
CA PRO A 506 51.27 -1.07 14.35
C PRO A 506 51.19 -0.63 15.81
N ARG A 507 50.44 0.42 16.11
CA ARG A 507 50.20 0.91 17.47
C ARG A 507 49.31 -0.05 18.27
N LEU A 508 48.28 -0.60 17.65
CA LEU A 508 47.35 -1.54 18.27
C LEU A 508 48.06 -2.86 18.63
N PHE A 509 48.94 -3.37 17.75
CA PHE A 509 49.76 -4.53 18.04
C PHE A 509 50.67 -4.32 19.26
N LYS A 510 51.31 -3.15 19.38
CA LYS A 510 52.09 -2.82 20.56
C LYS A 510 51.26 -2.81 21.84
N SER A 511 50.05 -2.26 21.78
CA SER A 511 49.11 -2.23 22.92
C SER A 511 48.60 -3.61 23.30
N VAL A 512 48.27 -4.45 22.30
CA VAL A 512 47.72 -5.79 22.56
C VAL A 512 48.74 -6.72 23.22
N GLN A 513 50.05 -6.58 22.93
CA GLN A 513 51.10 -7.36 23.61
C GLN A 513 51.12 -7.10 25.11
N GLN A 514 50.89 -5.84 25.53
CA GLN A 514 50.80 -5.51 26.97
C GLN A 514 49.57 -6.18 27.62
N HIS A 515 48.43 -6.22 26.91
CA HIS A 515 47.24 -6.90 27.42
C HIS A 515 47.43 -8.41 27.49
N ILE A 516 48.08 -9.01 26.48
CA ILE A 516 48.37 -10.45 26.48
C ILE A 516 49.30 -10.81 27.63
N SER A 517 50.40 -10.05 27.89
CA SER A 517 51.30 -10.29 29.00
C SER A 517 50.59 -10.29 30.36
N LYS A 518 49.63 -9.39 30.55
CA LYS A 518 48.80 -9.40 31.75
C LYS A 518 47.90 -10.64 31.83
N LEU A 519 47.26 -11.01 30.70
CA LEU A 519 46.39 -12.17 30.63
C LEU A 519 47.12 -13.50 30.84
N GLU A 520 48.38 -13.61 30.45
CA GLU A 520 49.21 -14.82 30.69
C GLU A 520 49.31 -15.14 32.18
N ASN A 521 49.37 -14.07 33.00
CA ASN A 521 49.42 -14.24 34.45
C ASN A 521 48.05 -14.50 35.09
N GLU A 522 47.01 -13.83 34.61
CA GLU A 522 45.67 -13.84 35.23
C GLU A 522 44.72 -14.87 34.61
N LYS A 523 44.79 -15.09 33.30
CA LYS A 523 43.86 -15.90 32.48
C LYS A 523 44.59 -16.60 31.32
N PRO A 524 45.53 -17.54 31.59
CA PRO A 524 46.45 -18.12 30.59
C PRO A 524 45.74 -18.79 29.42
N GLY A 525 44.58 -19.45 29.64
CA GLY A 525 43.79 -20.05 28.58
C GLY A 525 43.20 -19.01 27.60
N MET A 526 42.81 -17.85 28.10
CA MET A 526 42.34 -16.75 27.27
C MET A 526 43.49 -16.11 26.47
N ALA A 527 44.64 -15.93 27.09
CA ALA A 527 45.85 -15.43 26.43
C ALA A 527 46.27 -16.33 25.27
N GLY A 528 46.27 -17.66 25.47
CA GLY A 528 46.60 -18.65 24.45
C GLY A 528 45.64 -18.58 23.24
N ASN A 529 44.36 -18.48 23.48
CA ASN A 529 43.35 -18.33 22.40
C ASN A 529 43.55 -17.03 21.61
N ILE A 530 43.79 -15.90 22.29
CA ILE A 530 44.05 -14.61 21.64
C ILE A 530 45.30 -14.66 20.78
N LYS A 531 46.38 -15.27 21.26
CA LYS A 531 47.61 -15.45 20.48
C LYS A 531 47.37 -16.27 19.22
N LYS A 532 46.66 -17.39 19.34
CA LYS A 532 46.30 -18.25 18.23
C LYS A 532 45.46 -17.50 17.17
N ASP A 533 44.48 -16.70 17.62
CA ASP A 533 43.66 -15.88 16.72
C ASP A 533 44.51 -14.83 15.99
N LEU A 534 45.43 -14.17 16.70
CA LEU A 534 46.36 -13.21 16.08
C LEU A 534 47.26 -13.88 15.03
N GLU A 535 47.87 -15.02 15.35
CA GLU A 535 48.69 -15.78 14.41
C GLU A 535 47.94 -16.19 13.16
N ASN A 536 46.74 -16.78 13.34
CA ASN A 536 45.91 -17.22 12.24
C ASN A 536 45.45 -16.06 11.32
N LEU A 537 45.10 -14.92 11.91
CA LEU A 537 44.62 -13.78 11.13
C LEU A 537 45.77 -13.01 10.47
N CYS A 538 46.90 -12.87 11.13
CA CYS A 538 48.08 -12.24 10.55
C CYS A 538 48.66 -13.05 9.38
N SER A 539 48.60 -14.37 9.43
CA SER A 539 49.07 -15.23 8.32
C SER A 539 48.22 -15.07 7.04
N CYS A 540 47.00 -14.49 7.15
CA CYS A 540 46.13 -14.20 6.02
C CYS A 540 46.30 -12.78 5.42
N VAL A 541 47.22 -11.96 5.96
CA VAL A 541 47.42 -10.58 5.55
C VAL A 541 48.89 -10.28 5.34
N ASP A 542 49.36 -10.27 4.10
CA ASP A 542 50.74 -9.97 3.77
C ASP A 542 51.12 -8.53 4.12
N GLN A 543 50.22 -7.59 3.87
CA GLN A 543 50.42 -6.18 4.17
C GLN A 543 49.09 -5.51 4.56
N PHE A 544 49.11 -4.70 5.62
CA PHE A 544 47.95 -3.93 6.04
C PHE A 544 47.68 -2.78 5.04
N PRO A 545 46.46 -2.67 4.47
CA PRO A 545 46.12 -1.63 3.52
C PRO A 545 46.30 -0.23 4.10
N HIS A 546 46.93 0.67 3.33
CA HIS A 546 47.10 2.06 3.73
C HIS A 546 45.77 2.81 3.75
N LEU A 547 44.88 2.55 2.76
CA LEU A 547 43.56 3.15 2.64
C LEU A 547 42.57 2.11 2.15
N LEU A 548 41.38 2.06 2.76
CA LEU A 548 40.28 1.20 2.36
C LEU A 548 39.25 1.97 1.52
N LYS A 549 38.91 1.44 0.35
CA LYS A 549 37.76 1.90 -0.45
C LYS A 549 36.46 1.63 0.31
N LEU A 550 35.36 2.24 -0.14
CA LEU A 550 34.06 2.15 0.53
C LEU A 550 33.62 0.69 0.74
N ASP A 551 33.75 -0.14 -0.30
CA ASP A 551 33.38 -1.56 -0.22
C ASP A 551 34.26 -2.32 0.79
N GLN A 552 35.55 -2.03 0.77
CA GLN A 552 36.53 -2.61 1.72
C GLN A 552 36.24 -2.19 3.18
N GLN A 553 35.72 -0.96 3.40
CA GLN A 553 35.25 -0.54 4.72
C GLN A 553 34.03 -1.36 5.17
N GLY A 554 33.14 -1.73 4.23
CA GLY A 554 32.03 -2.66 4.48
C GLY A 554 32.53 -4.05 4.86
N GLU A 555 33.54 -4.58 4.15
CA GLU A 555 34.18 -5.86 4.47
C GLU A 555 34.84 -5.82 5.87
N PHE A 556 35.55 -4.74 6.20
CA PHE A 556 36.10 -4.52 7.52
C PHE A 556 35.03 -4.55 8.61
N ALA A 557 33.91 -3.86 8.41
CA ALA A 557 32.81 -3.83 9.36
C ALA A 557 32.21 -5.23 9.60
N LEU A 558 32.04 -6.02 8.54
CA LEU A 558 31.57 -7.40 8.65
C LEU A 558 32.59 -8.30 9.36
N GLY A 559 33.86 -8.19 9.03
CA GLY A 559 34.92 -8.95 9.70
C GLY A 559 34.94 -8.71 11.22
N PHE A 560 34.85 -7.45 11.63
CA PHE A 560 34.74 -7.06 13.02
C PHE A 560 33.49 -7.63 13.70
N TYR A 561 32.34 -7.49 13.07
CA TYR A 561 31.07 -7.98 13.61
C TYR A 561 31.06 -9.51 13.76
N HIS A 562 31.44 -10.23 12.71
CA HIS A 562 31.46 -11.70 12.70
C HIS A 562 32.39 -12.28 13.78
N GLN A 563 33.56 -11.68 13.95
CA GLN A 563 34.51 -12.15 15.00
C GLN A 563 33.95 -11.91 16.41
N ARG A 564 33.26 -10.78 16.63
CA ARG A 564 32.61 -10.53 17.93
C ARG A 564 31.47 -11.51 18.20
N ALA A 565 30.63 -11.80 17.18
CA ALA A 565 29.56 -12.78 17.30
C ALA A 565 30.11 -14.17 17.60
N GLU A 566 31.21 -14.59 16.95
CA GLU A 566 31.88 -15.85 17.20
C GLU A 566 32.42 -15.97 18.64
N TYR A 567 32.99 -14.89 19.16
CA TYR A 567 33.45 -14.90 20.57
C TYR A 567 32.30 -15.02 21.57
N ARG A 568 31.15 -14.44 21.27
CA ARG A 568 29.96 -14.58 22.12
C ARG A 568 29.37 -15.98 22.04
N ARG A 569 29.33 -16.59 20.86
CA ARG A 569 28.93 -17.99 20.64
C ARG A 569 29.81 -18.94 21.46
N GLN A 570 31.12 -18.83 21.30
CA GLN A 570 32.09 -19.64 22.07
C GLN A 570 31.95 -19.44 23.58
N GLY A 571 31.65 -18.21 24.01
CA GLY A 571 31.41 -17.89 25.41
C GLY A 571 30.15 -18.53 25.98
N ALA A 572 29.09 -18.62 25.20
CA ALA A 572 27.84 -19.29 25.55
C ALA A 572 28.05 -20.81 25.66
N GLU A 573 28.64 -21.44 24.64
CA GLU A 573 28.93 -22.88 24.63
C GLU A 573 29.81 -23.31 25.79
N ASN A 574 30.80 -22.49 26.13
CA ASN A 574 31.68 -22.79 27.28
C ASN A 574 30.94 -22.65 28.62
N ARG A 575 29.92 -21.80 28.73
CA ARG A 575 29.07 -21.71 29.92
C ARG A 575 28.19 -22.93 30.06
N GLU A 576 27.50 -23.31 28.99
CA GLU A 576 26.63 -24.50 28.94
C GLU A 576 27.41 -25.76 29.33
N ARG A 577 28.59 -26.01 28.73
CA ARG A 577 29.46 -27.15 29.12
C ARG A 577 29.85 -27.16 30.60
N ARG A 578 30.11 -25.99 31.18
CA ARG A 578 30.44 -25.90 32.61
C ARG A 578 29.25 -26.18 33.51
N GLU A 579 28.03 -25.78 33.07
CA GLU A 579 26.81 -26.07 33.80
C GLU A 579 26.46 -27.56 33.73
N GLU A 580 26.56 -28.17 32.56
CA GLU A 580 26.38 -29.61 32.36
C GLU A 580 27.37 -30.42 33.22
N GLN A 581 28.66 -30.01 33.24
CA GLN A 581 29.68 -30.66 34.09
C GLN A 581 29.37 -30.52 35.60
N LYS A 582 28.85 -29.36 36.03
CA LYS A 582 28.45 -29.17 37.42
C LYS A 582 27.24 -30.04 37.79
N GLN A 583 26.24 -30.16 36.89
CA GLN A 583 25.07 -31.02 37.08
C GLN A 583 25.45 -32.50 37.10
N ALA A 584 26.41 -32.94 36.29
CA ALA A 584 26.89 -34.31 36.25
C ALA A 584 27.74 -34.69 37.49
N ILE A 585 28.24 -33.73 38.29
CA ILE A 585 29.04 -33.92 39.48
C ILE A 585 28.21 -33.82 40.78
N GLN A 586 26.95 -33.32 40.67
CA GLN A 586 26.01 -33.36 41.81
C GLN A 586 25.41 -34.77 41.93
N PRO A 587 25.64 -35.49 43.06
CA PRO A 587 25.17 -36.87 43.26
C PRO A 587 23.66 -36.98 43.38
#